data_a8fc2987d1fa2edcebfbb0b371f94eb9
#
_entry.id   a8fc2987d1fa2edcebfbb0b371f94eb9
#
_cell.length_a   1.000
_cell.length_b   1.000
_cell.length_c   1.000
_cell.angle_alpha   90.00
_cell.angle_beta   90.00
_cell.angle_gamma   90.00
#
_symmetry.space_group_name_H-M   'P 1'
#
loop_
_entity.id
_entity.type
_entity.pdbx_description
1 polymer ?
#
loop_
_entity_poly.entity_id
_entity_poly.type
_entity_poly.pdbx_seq_one_letter_code
_entity_poly.pdbx_strand_id
1 'polypeptide(L)'
;YNTQSAFEHYDDNLEHSKWLSLMYPRLELLRELLAEDGSIWITIDDNEADYLKIITDEIFGRKNFITKAIWQKVFSPKNSARHFSVDHDYVLIYAKNQTIWQPNSLPRTDKQNKAYSNPDNDPRGSWMSDNLTARNPYSLGIYSVTTPSGRIIKGPPPGTYWRVSEKKLKEMDADNRIWWGKDGAGVPRQKRFLSEVKDGRVPQTFWPYAEVGHTQEAKKETVALLKEDVFDTPKPERLIQRVLHLATNSNDLVLDSFLGSGTTAAVAHKMNRRYIGIEMGE
;
A
#
# COMPACT_ATOMS: atom_id res chain seq x y z
N TYR A 1 18.78 -8.51 -7.44
CA TYR A 1 19.70 -7.44 -7.05
C TYR A 1 21.03 -7.55 -7.82
N ASN A 2 21.82 -6.51 -7.80
CA ASN A 2 23.16 -6.43 -8.37
C ASN A 2 23.96 -5.41 -7.54
N THR A 3 24.16 -5.72 -6.26
CA THR A 3 24.68 -4.78 -5.26
C THR A 3 26.19 -4.66 -5.25
N GLN A 4 26.91 -5.44 -6.05
CA GLN A 4 28.37 -5.59 -6.05
C GLN A 4 28.93 -6.06 -4.69
N SER A 5 28.11 -6.75 -3.92
CA SER A 5 28.49 -7.36 -2.65
C SER A 5 28.95 -8.81 -2.87
N ALA A 6 29.96 -9.23 -2.13
CA ALA A 6 30.38 -10.64 -2.14
C ALA A 6 29.41 -11.44 -1.26
N PHE A 7 28.49 -12.16 -1.87
CA PHE A 7 27.63 -13.14 -1.21
C PHE A 7 28.09 -14.56 -1.58
N GLU A 8 27.93 -15.50 -0.65
CA GLU A 8 28.37 -16.90 -0.86
C GLU A 8 27.38 -17.70 -1.72
N HIS A 9 26.10 -17.32 -1.73
CA HIS A 9 25.02 -18.10 -2.31
C HIS A 9 24.52 -17.63 -3.68
N TYR A 10 24.93 -16.45 -4.15
CA TYR A 10 24.55 -15.95 -5.48
C TYR A 10 25.49 -14.85 -5.98
N ASP A 11 25.64 -14.75 -7.32
CA ASP A 11 26.46 -13.74 -7.96
C ASP A 11 25.73 -12.40 -8.03
N ASP A 12 26.09 -11.49 -7.14
CA ASP A 12 25.53 -10.14 -7.02
C ASP A 12 26.49 -9.07 -7.54
N ASN A 13 27.46 -9.48 -8.38
CA ASN A 13 28.52 -8.61 -8.91
C ASN A 13 28.64 -8.72 -10.43
N LEU A 14 27.51 -8.78 -11.11
CA LEU A 14 27.50 -8.78 -12.57
C LEU A 14 27.81 -7.40 -13.13
N GLU A 15 28.51 -7.36 -14.25
CA GLU A 15 28.57 -6.15 -15.07
C GLU A 15 27.14 -5.75 -15.46
N HIS A 16 26.84 -4.45 -15.36
CA HIS A 16 25.50 -3.89 -15.58
C HIS A 16 24.84 -4.39 -16.90
N SER A 17 25.59 -4.39 -18.00
CA SER A 17 25.09 -4.87 -19.30
C SER A 17 24.73 -6.36 -19.30
N LYS A 18 25.51 -7.18 -18.57
CA LYS A 18 25.24 -8.61 -18.41
C LYS A 18 23.99 -8.85 -17.56
N TRP A 19 23.86 -8.07 -16.46
CA TRP A 19 22.67 -8.15 -15.63
C TRP A 19 21.39 -7.80 -16.39
N LEU A 20 21.41 -6.72 -17.21
CA LEU A 20 20.29 -6.37 -18.06
C LEU A 20 19.98 -7.46 -19.09
N SER A 21 21.01 -8.03 -19.73
CA SER A 21 20.87 -9.12 -20.70
C SER A 21 20.31 -10.40 -20.06
N LEU A 22 20.58 -10.61 -18.77
CA LEU A 22 20.02 -11.72 -18.00
C LEU A 22 18.56 -11.47 -17.64
N MET A 23 18.20 -10.24 -17.28
CA MET A 23 16.86 -9.90 -16.82
C MET A 23 15.85 -9.78 -17.98
N TYR A 24 16.25 -9.24 -19.10
CA TYR A 24 15.34 -8.93 -20.22
C TYR A 24 14.53 -10.15 -20.68
N PRO A 25 15.13 -11.26 -21.13
CA PRO A 25 14.36 -12.44 -21.58
C PRO A 25 13.54 -13.09 -20.46
N ARG A 26 13.97 -12.97 -19.21
CA ARG A 26 13.20 -13.48 -18.07
C ARG A 26 11.93 -12.65 -17.84
N LEU A 27 12.01 -11.33 -17.97
CA LEU A 27 10.84 -10.45 -17.87
C LEU A 27 9.84 -10.71 -19.02
N GLU A 28 10.32 -10.99 -20.22
CA GLU A 28 9.46 -11.38 -21.35
C GLU A 28 8.69 -12.67 -21.02
N LEU A 29 9.40 -13.72 -20.60
CA LEU A 29 8.77 -14.98 -20.20
C LEU A 29 7.78 -14.81 -19.03
N LEU A 30 8.16 -14.04 -18.02
CA LEU A 30 7.28 -13.76 -16.88
C LEU A 30 6.00 -13.02 -17.30
N ARG A 31 6.10 -12.08 -18.26
CA ARG A 31 4.93 -11.42 -18.82
C ARG A 31 4.01 -12.39 -19.57
N GLU A 32 4.58 -13.34 -20.33
CA GLU A 32 3.79 -14.37 -21.04
C GLU A 32 3.04 -15.27 -20.06
N LEU A 33 3.70 -15.69 -18.98
CA LEU A 33 3.14 -16.58 -17.94
C LEU A 33 2.06 -15.92 -17.09
N LEU A 34 2.04 -14.59 -16.98
CA LEU A 34 1.03 -13.88 -16.21
C LEU A 34 -0.37 -14.07 -16.79
N ALA A 35 -1.36 -14.27 -15.90
CA ALA A 35 -2.77 -14.14 -16.24
C ALA A 35 -3.10 -12.71 -16.70
N GLU A 36 -4.16 -12.52 -17.47
CA GLU A 36 -4.55 -11.20 -17.98
C GLU A 36 -4.84 -10.19 -16.85
N ASP A 37 -5.36 -10.65 -15.74
CA ASP A 37 -5.59 -9.91 -14.50
C ASP A 37 -4.43 -10.08 -13.48
N GLY A 38 -3.29 -10.58 -13.92
CA GLY A 38 -2.11 -10.80 -13.09
C GLY A 38 -1.22 -9.57 -12.94
N SER A 39 -0.30 -9.62 -11.98
CA SER A 39 0.68 -8.57 -11.73
C SER A 39 2.05 -9.14 -11.35
N ILE A 40 3.10 -8.39 -11.70
CA ILE A 40 4.48 -8.71 -11.30
C ILE A 40 4.97 -7.69 -10.28
N TRP A 41 5.70 -8.18 -9.28
CA TRP A 41 6.22 -7.42 -8.16
C TRP A 41 7.71 -7.72 -8.01
N ILE A 42 8.55 -6.70 -8.18
CA ILE A 42 10.00 -6.88 -8.20
C ILE A 42 10.64 -6.01 -7.12
N THR A 43 11.27 -6.65 -6.14
CA THR A 43 12.08 -5.94 -5.14
C THR A 43 13.47 -5.68 -5.71
N ILE A 44 13.93 -4.44 -5.59
CA ILE A 44 15.22 -3.99 -6.15
C ILE A 44 15.75 -2.78 -5.36
N ASP A 45 17.06 -2.60 -5.33
CA ASP A 45 17.72 -1.44 -4.77
C ASP A 45 18.11 -0.38 -5.81
N ASP A 46 18.74 0.70 -5.37
CA ASP A 46 19.15 1.82 -6.22
C ASP A 46 20.14 1.44 -7.33
N ASN A 47 20.89 0.33 -7.18
CA ASN A 47 21.92 -0.02 -8.18
C ASN A 47 21.31 -0.27 -9.56
N GLU A 48 20.17 -0.96 -9.61
CA GLU A 48 19.55 -1.36 -10.89
C GLU A 48 18.08 -0.90 -11.04
N ALA A 49 17.49 -0.25 -10.03
CA ALA A 49 16.05 0.07 -10.03
C ALA A 49 15.58 0.86 -11.24
N ASP A 50 16.34 1.86 -11.65
CA ASP A 50 15.94 2.75 -12.74
C ASP A 50 16.11 2.08 -14.11
N TYR A 51 17.17 1.30 -14.28
CA TYR A 51 17.39 0.52 -15.51
C TYR A 51 16.37 -0.63 -15.64
N LEU A 52 16.10 -1.33 -14.53
CA LEU A 52 15.04 -2.34 -14.48
C LEU A 52 13.69 -1.74 -14.87
N LYS A 53 13.40 -0.53 -14.37
CA LYS A 53 12.18 0.20 -14.71
C LYS A 53 12.06 0.45 -16.22
N ILE A 54 13.15 0.84 -16.88
CA ILE A 54 13.18 1.13 -18.32
C ILE A 54 12.87 -0.13 -19.12
N ILE A 55 13.59 -1.24 -18.87
CA ILE A 55 13.37 -2.49 -19.62
C ILE A 55 11.98 -3.09 -19.32
N THR A 56 11.48 -2.94 -18.09
CA THR A 56 10.13 -3.41 -17.75
C THR A 56 9.06 -2.54 -18.42
N ASP A 57 9.26 -1.23 -18.56
CA ASP A 57 8.39 -0.35 -19.36
C ASP A 57 8.32 -0.78 -20.84
N GLU A 58 9.43 -1.22 -21.42
CA GLU A 58 9.49 -1.71 -22.78
C GLU A 58 8.70 -3.02 -22.93
N ILE A 59 8.95 -3.98 -22.04
CA ILE A 59 8.35 -5.32 -22.11
C ILE A 59 6.86 -5.29 -21.75
N PHE A 60 6.47 -4.70 -20.61
CA PHE A 60 5.09 -4.68 -20.12
C PHE A 60 4.24 -3.56 -20.74
N GLY A 61 4.91 -2.54 -21.27
CA GLY A 61 4.29 -1.29 -21.70
C GLY A 61 4.14 -0.31 -20.53
N ARG A 62 4.61 0.93 -20.74
CA ARG A 62 4.59 1.98 -19.71
C ARG A 62 3.21 2.23 -19.10
N LYS A 63 2.14 2.05 -19.86
CA LYS A 63 0.75 2.18 -19.38
C LYS A 63 0.39 1.16 -18.30
N ASN A 64 1.09 0.03 -18.23
CA ASN A 64 0.85 -1.04 -17.27
C ASN A 64 1.69 -0.90 -15.99
N PHE A 65 2.51 0.14 -15.89
CA PHE A 65 3.18 0.51 -14.65
C PHE A 65 2.14 1.01 -13.63
N ILE A 66 2.06 0.35 -12.50
CA ILE A 66 1.15 0.72 -11.42
C ILE A 66 1.82 1.72 -10.48
N THR A 67 2.93 1.33 -9.87
CA THR A 67 3.69 2.18 -8.95
C THR A 67 5.06 1.60 -8.61
N LYS A 68 5.89 2.41 -7.97
CA LYS A 68 7.11 2.00 -7.28
C LYS A 68 6.89 2.27 -5.78
N ALA A 69 6.67 1.21 -4.99
CA ALA A 69 6.55 1.33 -3.55
C ALA A 69 7.94 1.34 -2.90
N ILE A 70 8.07 2.00 -1.75
CA ILE A 70 9.28 2.11 -0.96
C ILE A 70 9.15 1.20 0.25
N TRP A 71 10.02 0.21 0.36
CA TRP A 71 10.12 -0.64 1.53
C TRP A 71 11.27 -0.16 2.42
N GLN A 72 10.96 0.31 3.62
CA GLN A 72 11.95 0.63 4.64
C GLN A 72 12.53 -0.67 5.20
N LYS A 73 13.72 -1.07 4.70
CA LYS A 73 14.38 -2.34 5.03
C LYS A 73 15.27 -2.29 6.28
N VAL A 74 15.59 -1.08 6.74
CA VAL A 74 16.49 -0.85 7.91
C VAL A 74 15.81 0.12 8.87
N PHE A 75 15.87 -0.16 10.17
CA PHE A 75 15.26 0.68 11.19
C PHE A 75 16.21 1.72 11.78
N SER A 76 17.53 1.51 11.70
CA SER A 76 18.55 2.39 12.27
C SER A 76 19.52 2.89 11.19
N PRO A 77 19.84 4.18 11.16
CA PRO A 77 20.81 4.71 10.21
C PRO A 77 22.22 4.18 10.50
N LYS A 78 23.01 4.00 9.44
CA LYS A 78 24.44 3.68 9.53
C LYS A 78 25.25 4.95 9.75
N ASN A 79 25.67 5.22 10.98
CA ASN A 79 26.49 6.41 11.33
C ASN A 79 27.87 6.44 10.64
N SER A 80 28.36 5.31 10.14
CA SER A 80 29.59 5.19 9.36
C SER A 80 29.41 5.48 7.86
N ALA A 81 28.19 5.76 7.40
CA ALA A 81 27.95 6.08 6.00
C ALA A 81 28.61 7.41 5.62
N ARG A 82 29.38 7.43 4.53
CA ARG A 82 30.10 8.63 4.07
C ARG A 82 29.16 9.76 3.62
N HIS A 83 28.01 9.39 3.01
CA HIS A 83 27.05 10.35 2.47
C HIS A 83 25.69 10.16 3.14
N PHE A 84 24.90 9.21 2.65
CA PHE A 84 23.58 8.89 3.18
C PHE A 84 23.54 7.43 3.66
N SER A 85 22.81 7.20 4.73
CA SER A 85 22.45 5.85 5.13
C SER A 85 21.31 5.37 4.24
N VAL A 86 21.57 4.37 3.39
CA VAL A 86 20.52 3.77 2.56
C VAL A 86 19.71 2.83 3.45
N ASP A 87 18.44 3.12 3.62
CA ASP A 87 17.56 2.43 4.56
C ASP A 87 16.33 1.80 3.89
N HIS A 88 16.23 1.87 2.57
CA HIS A 88 15.10 1.35 1.81
C HIS A 88 15.53 0.60 0.54
N ASP A 89 14.60 -0.21 0.05
CA ASP A 89 14.57 -0.76 -1.30
C ASP A 89 13.22 -0.38 -1.95
N TYR A 90 13.11 -0.66 -3.24
CA TYR A 90 11.91 -0.46 -4.01
C TYR A 90 11.17 -1.77 -4.26
N VAL A 91 9.88 -1.66 -4.46
CA VAL A 91 9.03 -2.71 -5.03
C VAL A 91 8.40 -2.13 -6.29
N LEU A 92 8.87 -2.55 -7.46
CA LEU A 92 8.30 -2.19 -8.75
C LEU A 92 7.06 -3.05 -9.00
N ILE A 93 5.95 -2.43 -9.40
CA ILE A 93 4.67 -3.10 -9.60
C ILE A 93 4.14 -2.80 -10.98
N TYR A 94 3.92 -3.86 -11.77
CA TYR A 94 3.28 -3.81 -13.07
C TYR A 94 2.11 -4.78 -13.10
N ALA A 95 1.02 -4.38 -13.74
CA ALA A 95 -0.03 -5.30 -14.15
C ALA A 95 0.24 -5.82 -15.57
N LYS A 96 -0.26 -7.01 -15.92
CA LYS A 96 -0.31 -7.41 -17.33
C LYS A 96 -1.25 -6.50 -18.10
N ASN A 97 -2.40 -6.17 -17.51
CA ASN A 97 -3.36 -5.21 -18.02
C ASN A 97 -3.92 -4.35 -16.89
N GLN A 98 -3.47 -3.09 -16.79
CA GLN A 98 -3.89 -2.17 -15.73
C GLN A 98 -5.38 -1.81 -15.76
N THR A 99 -6.06 -2.01 -16.88
CA THR A 99 -7.49 -1.62 -17.01
C THR A 99 -8.40 -2.57 -16.25
N ILE A 100 -7.96 -3.79 -16.01
CA ILE A 100 -8.73 -4.83 -15.30
C ILE A 100 -8.12 -5.18 -13.94
N TRP A 101 -6.80 -5.00 -13.77
CA TRP A 101 -6.14 -5.30 -12.50
C TRP A 101 -6.42 -4.23 -11.44
N GLN A 102 -6.71 -4.66 -10.23
CA GLN A 102 -6.82 -3.80 -9.06
C GLN A 102 -6.23 -4.51 -7.83
N PRO A 103 -5.49 -3.80 -6.98
CA PRO A 103 -5.02 -4.39 -5.73
C PRO A 103 -6.18 -4.65 -4.77
N ASN A 104 -6.06 -5.69 -3.99
CA ASN A 104 -6.94 -5.90 -2.86
C ASN A 104 -6.77 -4.78 -1.83
N SER A 105 -7.85 -4.43 -1.14
CA SER A 105 -7.80 -3.45 -0.05
C SER A 105 -7.07 -4.04 1.16
N LEU A 106 -6.25 -3.24 1.83
CA LEU A 106 -5.69 -3.61 3.11
C LEU A 106 -6.76 -3.52 4.21
N PRO A 107 -6.71 -4.38 5.24
CA PRO A 107 -7.63 -4.27 6.36
C PRO A 107 -7.48 -2.92 7.07
N ARG A 108 -8.56 -2.43 7.63
CA ARG A 108 -8.55 -1.21 8.44
C ARG A 108 -7.75 -1.45 9.73
N THR A 109 -7.04 -0.43 10.16
CA THR A 109 -6.30 -0.50 11.44
C THR A 109 -7.23 -0.23 12.63
N ASP A 110 -6.90 -0.76 13.79
CA ASP A 110 -7.63 -0.46 15.04
C ASP A 110 -7.70 1.04 15.34
N LYS A 111 -6.63 1.79 15.02
CA LYS A 111 -6.60 3.25 15.15
C LYS A 111 -7.67 3.93 14.28
N GLN A 112 -7.86 3.44 13.04
CA GLN A 112 -8.91 3.96 12.15
C GLN A 112 -10.31 3.61 12.65
N ASN A 113 -10.50 2.41 13.21
CA ASN A 113 -11.79 1.99 13.76
C ASN A 113 -12.12 2.75 15.06
N LYS A 114 -11.12 2.98 15.93
CA LYS A 114 -11.28 3.79 17.17
C LYS A 114 -11.66 5.25 16.93
N ALA A 115 -11.48 5.77 15.70
CA ALA A 115 -11.92 7.11 15.35
C ALA A 115 -13.46 7.23 15.19
N TYR A 116 -14.16 6.09 15.15
CA TYR A 116 -15.61 6.03 15.05
C TYR A 116 -16.22 5.81 16.43
N SER A 117 -17.20 6.61 16.77
CA SER A 117 -17.96 6.52 18.01
C SER A 117 -19.43 6.82 17.74
N ASN A 118 -20.30 6.54 18.70
CA ASN A 118 -21.74 6.84 18.58
C ASN A 118 -22.21 7.66 19.77
N PRO A 119 -21.83 8.94 19.87
CA PRO A 119 -22.12 9.78 21.04
C PRO A 119 -23.60 10.20 21.15
N ASP A 120 -24.39 10.05 20.09
CA ASP A 120 -25.80 10.43 20.02
C ASP A 120 -26.74 9.23 19.82
N ASN A 121 -26.23 8.00 20.00
CA ASN A 121 -26.99 6.75 19.85
C ASN A 121 -27.72 6.62 18.52
N ASP A 122 -27.11 7.07 17.43
CA ASP A 122 -27.67 6.93 16.08
C ASP A 122 -27.86 5.44 15.74
N PRO A 123 -29.05 5.02 15.26
CA PRO A 123 -29.36 3.60 15.00
C PRO A 123 -28.49 2.98 13.89
N ARG A 124 -27.84 3.77 13.04
CA ARG A 124 -26.87 3.32 12.01
C ARG A 124 -25.52 2.91 12.60
N GLY A 125 -25.30 3.15 13.88
CA GLY A 125 -24.08 2.75 14.60
C GLY A 125 -23.01 3.84 14.69
N SER A 126 -21.76 3.42 14.86
CA SER A 126 -20.63 4.34 15.05
C SER A 126 -20.33 5.16 13.80
N TRP A 127 -20.01 6.43 13.97
CA TRP A 127 -19.68 7.37 12.93
C TRP A 127 -18.47 8.26 13.32
N MET A 128 -17.84 8.83 12.30
CA MET A 128 -16.78 9.82 12.43
C MET A 128 -17.26 11.15 11.86
N SER A 129 -16.96 12.26 12.54
CA SER A 129 -17.30 13.59 12.05
C SER A 129 -16.35 14.04 10.93
N ASP A 130 -16.91 14.38 9.76
CA ASP A 130 -16.16 14.94 8.64
C ASP A 130 -16.48 16.43 8.44
N ASN A 131 -15.48 17.17 7.93
CA ASN A 131 -15.63 18.59 7.68
C ASN A 131 -16.52 18.85 6.46
N LEU A 132 -17.48 19.76 6.60
CA LEU A 132 -18.36 20.18 5.50
C LEU A 132 -17.83 21.40 4.73
N THR A 133 -16.61 21.87 4.99
CA THR A 133 -16.01 22.98 4.27
C THR A 133 -14.83 22.52 3.41
N ALA A 134 -14.62 23.19 2.27
CA ALA A 134 -13.49 23.01 1.37
C ALA A 134 -13.02 24.34 0.82
N ARG A 135 -11.76 24.40 0.35
CA ARG A 135 -11.19 25.59 -0.29
C ARG A 135 -11.57 25.71 -1.77
N ASN A 136 -11.99 24.60 -2.39
CA ASN A 136 -12.41 24.64 -3.80
C ASN A 136 -13.65 25.50 -3.96
N PRO A 137 -13.64 26.48 -4.90
CA PRO A 137 -14.78 27.34 -5.17
C PRO A 137 -16.03 26.53 -5.50
N TYR A 138 -17.14 26.87 -4.83
CA TYR A 138 -18.44 26.27 -5.08
C TYR A 138 -19.53 27.33 -4.91
N SER A 139 -20.13 27.77 -5.99
CA SER A 139 -21.07 28.89 -6.02
C SER A 139 -22.28 28.71 -5.10
N LEU A 140 -22.78 27.47 -4.95
CA LEU A 140 -23.87 27.14 -4.05
C LEU A 140 -23.44 26.87 -2.60
N GLY A 141 -22.15 27.07 -2.28
CA GLY A 141 -21.54 26.79 -0.98
C GLY A 141 -21.39 28.01 -0.08
N ILE A 142 -22.05 29.15 -0.39
CA ILE A 142 -22.01 30.38 0.44
C ILE A 142 -23.45 30.70 0.87
N TYR A 143 -23.80 30.29 2.07
CA TYR A 143 -25.09 30.55 2.69
C TYR A 143 -24.98 30.52 4.21
N SER A 144 -25.93 31.19 4.89
CA SER A 144 -26.05 31.15 6.36
C SER A 144 -26.78 29.88 6.82
N VAL A 145 -26.43 29.42 8.01
CA VAL A 145 -27.04 28.23 8.60
C VAL A 145 -27.53 28.57 10.01
N THR A 146 -28.74 28.18 10.33
CA THR A 146 -29.28 28.25 11.70
C THR A 146 -29.10 26.87 12.35
N THR A 147 -28.39 26.81 13.47
CA THR A 147 -28.17 25.59 14.22
C THR A 147 -29.42 25.19 15.02
N PRO A 148 -29.54 23.93 15.49
CA PRO A 148 -30.66 23.50 16.33
C PRO A 148 -30.82 24.33 17.63
N SER A 149 -29.73 24.90 18.16
CA SER A 149 -29.79 25.79 19.34
C SER A 149 -30.24 27.23 19.00
N GLY A 150 -30.53 27.52 17.74
CA GLY A 150 -30.93 28.88 17.29
C GLY A 150 -29.77 29.81 16.94
N ARG A 151 -28.52 29.37 17.05
CA ARG A 151 -27.35 30.18 16.65
C ARG A 151 -27.31 30.32 15.13
N ILE A 152 -27.08 31.54 14.64
CA ILE A 152 -26.89 31.83 13.22
C ILE A 152 -25.39 31.85 12.87
N ILE A 153 -24.98 30.95 11.99
CA ILE A 153 -23.64 30.94 11.35
C ILE A 153 -23.77 31.63 10.00
N LYS A 154 -23.20 32.81 9.85
CA LYS A 154 -23.38 33.67 8.66
C LYS A 154 -22.86 33.07 7.35
N GLY A 155 -21.99 32.05 7.43
CA GLY A 155 -21.40 31.38 6.27
C GLY A 155 -20.27 30.44 6.66
N PRO A 156 -19.63 29.80 5.69
CA PRO A 156 -18.43 29.01 5.94
C PRO A 156 -17.27 29.91 6.42
N PRO A 157 -16.23 29.36 7.07
CA PRO A 157 -15.04 30.10 7.44
C PRO A 157 -14.42 30.85 6.27
N PRO A 158 -13.79 32.05 6.48
CA PRO A 158 -13.18 32.82 5.41
C PRO A 158 -12.25 31.99 4.52
N GLY A 159 -12.35 32.15 3.20
CA GLY A 159 -11.56 31.40 2.22
C GLY A 159 -12.01 29.96 2.01
N THR A 160 -13.19 29.60 2.51
CA THR A 160 -13.78 28.27 2.28
C THR A 160 -15.23 28.37 1.79
N TYR A 161 -15.75 27.24 1.36
CA TYR A 161 -17.12 27.04 0.88
C TYR A 161 -17.72 25.83 1.57
N TRP A 162 -19.04 25.83 1.84
CA TRP A 162 -19.72 24.59 2.19
C TRP A 162 -19.62 23.61 1.02
N ARG A 163 -19.31 22.36 1.31
CA ARG A 163 -19.14 21.29 0.29
C ARG A 163 -20.47 20.84 -0.34
N VAL A 164 -21.58 21.28 0.22
CA VAL A 164 -22.94 20.93 -0.22
C VAL A 164 -23.77 22.20 -0.37
N SER A 165 -24.81 22.17 -1.20
CA SER A 165 -25.80 23.25 -1.29
C SER A 165 -26.66 23.33 -0.04
N GLU A 166 -27.32 24.46 0.20
CA GLU A 166 -28.22 24.65 1.33
C GLU A 166 -29.35 23.60 1.34
N LYS A 167 -29.92 23.28 0.17
CA LYS A 167 -30.91 22.23 0.02
C LYS A 167 -30.38 20.89 0.50
N LYS A 168 -29.17 20.52 0.04
CA LYS A 168 -28.55 19.24 0.42
C LYS A 168 -28.21 19.18 1.90
N LEU A 169 -27.78 20.29 2.51
CA LEU A 169 -27.55 20.36 3.95
C LEU A 169 -28.83 20.08 4.73
N LYS A 170 -29.95 20.69 4.33
CA LYS A 170 -31.27 20.47 4.98
C LYS A 170 -31.75 19.02 4.84
N GLU A 171 -31.54 18.39 3.68
CA GLU A 171 -31.84 16.97 3.47
C GLU A 171 -30.98 16.07 4.40
N MET A 172 -29.69 16.35 4.50
CA MET A 172 -28.78 15.64 5.38
C MET A 172 -29.10 15.83 6.87
N ASP A 173 -29.52 17.01 7.26
CA ASP A 173 -29.93 17.31 8.62
C ASP A 173 -31.23 16.59 9.00
N ALA A 174 -32.23 16.61 8.11
CA ALA A 174 -33.45 15.85 8.29
C ALA A 174 -33.23 14.34 8.40
N ASP A 175 -32.20 13.80 7.73
CA ASP A 175 -31.74 12.40 7.85
C ASP A 175 -30.76 12.17 9.03
N ASN A 176 -30.67 13.11 9.97
CA ASN A 176 -29.74 13.05 11.11
C ASN A 176 -28.28 12.75 10.72
N ARG A 177 -27.83 13.25 9.55
CA ARG A 177 -26.46 13.10 9.06
C ARG A 177 -25.55 14.28 9.37
N ILE A 178 -26.08 15.29 10.05
CA ILE A 178 -25.33 16.46 10.48
C ILE A 178 -25.12 16.40 12.01
N TRP A 179 -23.89 16.55 12.41
CA TRP A 179 -23.50 16.70 13.79
C TRP A 179 -23.27 18.18 14.11
N TRP A 180 -24.07 18.71 15.05
CA TRP A 180 -24.04 20.10 15.49
C TRP A 180 -23.28 20.33 16.80
N GLY A 181 -22.49 19.35 17.25
CA GLY A 181 -21.91 19.34 18.57
C GLY A 181 -22.89 18.79 19.64
N LYS A 182 -22.40 18.61 20.85
CA LYS A 182 -23.20 18.06 21.95
C LYS A 182 -24.38 18.98 22.36
N ASP A 183 -24.17 20.27 22.21
CA ASP A 183 -25.13 21.34 22.58
C ASP A 183 -25.98 21.84 21.40
N GLY A 184 -25.79 21.27 20.22
CA GLY A 184 -26.49 21.70 19.01
C GLY A 184 -26.12 23.09 18.50
N ALA A 185 -25.01 23.68 18.98
CA ALA A 185 -24.57 25.04 18.61
C ALA A 185 -23.33 25.09 17.71
N GLY A 186 -22.76 23.92 17.38
CA GLY A 186 -21.51 23.76 16.64
C GLY A 186 -21.66 24.07 15.15
N VAL A 187 -20.53 24.22 14.48
CA VAL A 187 -20.45 24.27 13.02
C VAL A 187 -20.87 22.88 12.47
N PRO A 188 -21.68 22.83 11.40
CA PRO A 188 -22.17 21.55 10.87
C PRO A 188 -21.02 20.66 10.41
N ARG A 189 -21.07 19.40 10.81
CA ARG A 189 -20.12 18.37 10.39
C ARG A 189 -20.93 17.15 9.91
N GLN A 190 -20.46 16.51 8.85
CA GLN A 190 -21.09 15.33 8.33
C GLN A 190 -20.77 14.12 9.20
N LYS A 191 -21.76 13.33 9.58
CA LYS A 191 -21.57 11.99 10.12
C LYS A 191 -21.22 11.03 8.99
N ARG A 192 -20.07 10.37 9.08
CA ARG A 192 -19.68 9.26 8.21
C ARG A 192 -19.81 7.98 9.00
N PHE A 193 -20.79 7.16 8.68
CA PHE A 193 -21.05 5.91 9.39
C PHE A 193 -20.03 4.84 9.01
N LEU A 194 -19.57 4.08 10.00
CA LEU A 194 -18.65 2.96 9.78
C LEU A 194 -19.27 1.89 8.89
N SER A 195 -20.59 1.65 9.03
CA SER A 195 -21.35 0.72 8.20
C SER A 195 -21.47 1.10 6.72
N GLU A 196 -21.23 2.37 6.39
CA GLU A 196 -21.31 2.89 5.00
C GLU A 196 -19.91 3.08 4.37
N VAL A 197 -18.84 2.90 5.16
CA VAL A 197 -17.48 3.05 4.64
C VAL A 197 -17.09 1.77 3.91
N LYS A 198 -16.49 1.93 2.73
CA LYS A 198 -15.92 0.82 1.97
C LYS A 198 -14.97 0.02 2.86
N ASP A 199 -15.14 -1.30 2.87
CA ASP A 199 -14.24 -2.17 3.61
C ASP A 199 -12.80 -2.03 3.11
N GLY A 200 -11.89 -1.93 4.10
CA GLY A 200 -10.49 -1.82 3.83
C GLY A 200 -9.99 -0.40 3.53
N ARG A 201 -8.71 -0.30 3.30
CA ARG A 201 -7.99 0.92 2.93
C ARG A 201 -7.20 0.71 1.65
N VAL A 202 -7.10 1.76 0.84
CA VAL A 202 -6.22 1.77 -0.32
C VAL A 202 -4.77 1.63 0.14
N PRO A 203 -3.96 0.74 -0.47
CA PRO A 203 -2.56 0.59 -0.11
C PRO A 203 -1.77 1.87 -0.42
N GLN A 204 -0.88 2.25 0.49
CA GLN A 204 0.05 3.36 0.31
C GLN A 204 1.35 2.84 -0.32
N THR A 205 2.12 3.74 -0.92
CA THR A 205 3.40 3.40 -1.56
C THR A 205 4.60 3.44 -0.62
N PHE A 206 4.46 3.95 0.60
CA PHE A 206 5.48 3.90 1.64
C PHE A 206 5.14 2.80 2.64
N TRP A 207 6.06 1.83 2.77
CA TRP A 207 5.92 0.63 3.60
C TRP A 207 6.96 0.66 4.73
N PRO A 208 6.60 1.16 5.91
CA PRO A 208 7.50 1.21 7.04
C PRO A 208 7.81 -0.20 7.57
N TYR A 209 9.02 -0.40 8.08
CA TYR A 209 9.45 -1.68 8.66
C TYR A 209 8.51 -2.18 9.77
N ALA A 210 7.92 -1.26 10.52
CA ALA A 210 6.97 -1.63 11.58
C ALA A 210 5.75 -2.40 11.07
N GLU A 211 5.33 -2.15 9.80
CA GLU A 211 4.21 -2.86 9.17
C GLU A 211 4.64 -4.12 8.43
N VAL A 212 5.78 -4.07 7.72
CA VAL A 212 6.18 -5.12 6.78
C VAL A 212 7.47 -5.85 7.13
N GLY A 213 8.10 -5.53 8.26
CA GLY A 213 9.37 -6.13 8.66
C GLY A 213 10.60 -5.50 8.00
N HIS A 214 11.76 -5.85 8.51
CA HIS A 214 13.06 -5.40 8.05
C HIS A 214 14.05 -6.58 7.89
N THR A 215 15.21 -6.35 7.27
CA THR A 215 16.19 -7.39 6.94
C THR A 215 16.66 -8.21 8.15
N GLN A 216 16.90 -7.58 9.29
CA GLN A 216 17.35 -8.32 10.49
C GLN A 216 16.25 -9.22 11.07
N GLU A 217 14.98 -8.81 10.97
CA GLU A 217 13.84 -9.65 11.35
C GLU A 217 13.76 -10.87 10.44
N ALA A 218 13.86 -10.66 9.12
CA ALA A 218 13.86 -11.74 8.13
C ALA A 218 14.97 -12.78 8.41
N LYS A 219 16.18 -12.33 8.73
CA LYS A 219 17.28 -13.24 9.07
C LYS A 219 16.94 -14.11 10.30
N LYS A 220 16.35 -13.49 11.34
CA LYS A 220 15.89 -14.23 12.53
C LYS A 220 14.78 -15.23 12.22
N GLU A 221 13.83 -14.86 11.36
CA GLU A 221 12.76 -15.76 10.92
C GLU A 221 13.33 -16.99 10.20
N THR A 222 14.26 -16.79 9.25
CA THR A 222 14.90 -17.86 8.48
C THR A 222 15.73 -18.79 9.39
N VAL A 223 16.59 -18.23 10.25
CA VAL A 223 17.40 -19.02 11.20
C VAL A 223 16.52 -19.78 12.17
N ALA A 224 15.44 -19.21 12.66
CA ALA A 224 14.52 -19.91 13.56
C ALA A 224 13.83 -21.10 12.90
N LEU A 225 13.54 -21.02 11.60
CA LEU A 225 12.88 -22.06 10.82
C LEU A 225 13.87 -23.17 10.41
N LEU A 226 15.00 -22.78 9.84
CA LEU A 226 15.97 -23.72 9.24
C LEU A 226 17.07 -24.18 10.22
N LYS A 227 17.18 -23.53 11.39
CA LYS A 227 18.19 -23.73 12.45
C LYS A 227 19.63 -23.45 12.02
N GLU A 228 19.84 -23.01 10.81
CA GLU A 228 21.11 -22.68 10.21
C GLU A 228 21.03 -21.35 9.46
N ASP A 229 22.18 -20.70 9.25
CA ASP A 229 22.33 -19.48 8.47
C ASP A 229 22.58 -19.83 7.00
N VAL A 230 21.52 -20.22 6.32
CA VAL A 230 21.58 -20.77 4.94
C VAL A 230 21.33 -19.72 3.85
N PHE A 231 21.04 -18.47 4.20
CA PHE A 231 20.77 -17.43 3.22
C PHE A 231 21.09 -16.02 3.76
N ASP A 232 21.84 -15.22 3.00
CA ASP A 232 22.39 -13.96 3.49
C ASP A 232 21.35 -12.86 3.70
N THR A 233 20.45 -12.69 2.74
CA THR A 233 19.50 -11.57 2.71
C THR A 233 18.06 -11.99 2.43
N PRO A 234 17.43 -12.79 3.32
CA PRO A 234 16.03 -13.17 3.15
C PRO A 234 15.11 -11.95 3.22
N LYS A 235 13.95 -12.05 2.61
CA LYS A 235 12.89 -11.05 2.76
C LYS A 235 12.00 -11.43 3.96
N PRO A 236 11.52 -10.44 4.75
CA PRO A 236 10.63 -10.75 5.87
C PRO A 236 9.28 -11.28 5.38
N GLU A 237 8.74 -12.26 6.09
CA GLU A 237 7.44 -12.86 5.73
C GLU A 237 6.34 -11.80 5.63
N ARG A 238 6.32 -10.80 6.50
CA ARG A 238 5.31 -9.72 6.49
C ARG A 238 5.34 -8.88 5.21
N LEU A 239 6.52 -8.70 4.59
CA LEU A 239 6.64 -8.02 3.29
C LEU A 239 5.96 -8.85 2.20
N ILE A 240 6.27 -10.14 2.14
CA ILE A 240 5.69 -11.04 1.15
C ILE A 240 4.19 -11.23 1.40
N GLN A 241 3.75 -11.30 2.66
CA GLN A 241 2.32 -11.29 3.02
C GLN A 241 1.59 -10.06 2.47
N ARG A 242 2.21 -8.87 2.59
CA ARG A 242 1.66 -7.63 2.02
C ARG A 242 1.53 -7.73 0.51
N VAL A 243 2.57 -8.19 -0.18
CA VAL A 243 2.57 -8.38 -1.64
C VAL A 243 1.47 -9.36 -2.06
N LEU A 244 1.44 -10.56 -1.48
CA LEU A 244 0.47 -11.59 -1.83
C LEU A 244 -0.96 -11.20 -1.48
N HIS A 245 -1.17 -10.50 -0.37
CA HIS A 245 -2.48 -9.97 -0.02
C HIS A 245 -3.01 -8.98 -1.07
N LEU A 246 -2.16 -8.07 -1.53
CA LEU A 246 -2.54 -7.05 -2.52
C LEU A 246 -2.73 -7.63 -3.92
N ALA A 247 -1.92 -8.63 -4.27
CA ALA A 247 -1.81 -9.15 -5.63
C ALA A 247 -2.74 -10.32 -5.94
N THR A 248 -3.15 -11.10 -4.92
CA THR A 248 -3.75 -12.42 -5.11
C THR A 248 -4.90 -12.70 -4.13
N ASN A 249 -5.71 -13.69 -4.49
CA ASN A 249 -6.75 -14.28 -3.64
C ASN A 249 -6.38 -15.72 -3.24
N SER A 250 -7.18 -16.34 -2.37
CA SER A 250 -6.99 -17.75 -2.01
C SER A 250 -7.07 -18.65 -3.25
N ASN A 251 -6.20 -19.65 -3.34
CA ASN A 251 -6.01 -20.58 -4.46
C ASN A 251 -5.40 -20.02 -5.75
N ASP A 252 -5.10 -18.73 -5.82
CA ASP A 252 -4.33 -18.18 -6.95
C ASP A 252 -2.94 -18.80 -7.00
N LEU A 253 -2.35 -18.81 -8.20
CA LEU A 253 -1.00 -19.33 -8.43
C LEU A 253 0.02 -18.18 -8.36
N VAL A 254 1.03 -18.38 -7.53
CA VAL A 254 2.18 -17.46 -7.35
C VAL A 254 3.40 -18.12 -7.97
N LEU A 255 4.12 -17.42 -8.82
CA LEU A 255 5.42 -17.84 -9.34
C LEU A 255 6.50 -16.90 -8.78
N ASP A 256 7.51 -17.46 -8.14
CA ASP A 256 8.75 -16.78 -7.78
C ASP A 256 9.92 -17.41 -8.54
N SER A 257 10.43 -16.69 -9.53
CA SER A 257 11.52 -17.16 -10.40
C SER A 257 12.93 -16.82 -9.86
N PHE A 258 13.00 -16.22 -8.67
CA PHE A 258 14.22 -15.91 -7.92
C PHE A 258 13.96 -16.19 -6.45
N LEU A 259 13.63 -17.46 -6.15
CA LEU A 259 13.04 -17.89 -4.88
C LEU A 259 13.92 -17.60 -3.66
N GLY A 260 15.23 -17.69 -3.81
CA GLY A 260 16.20 -17.45 -2.74
C GLY A 260 15.91 -18.31 -1.51
N SER A 261 15.68 -17.67 -0.37
CA SER A 261 15.40 -18.33 0.90
C SER A 261 14.08 -19.09 0.99
N GLY A 262 13.24 -19.08 -0.05
CA GLY A 262 11.94 -19.73 -0.04
C GLY A 262 10.84 -18.96 0.69
N THR A 263 11.05 -17.72 1.10
CA THR A 263 10.06 -16.93 1.86
C THR A 263 8.73 -16.82 1.11
N THR A 264 8.77 -16.62 -0.21
CA THR A 264 7.54 -16.51 -1.03
C THR A 264 6.73 -17.81 -0.98
N ALA A 265 7.39 -18.97 -1.10
CA ALA A 265 6.74 -20.27 -1.02
C ALA A 265 6.10 -20.49 0.36
N ALA A 266 6.84 -20.20 1.43
CA ALA A 266 6.37 -20.33 2.81
C ALA A 266 5.13 -19.46 3.07
N VAL A 267 5.16 -18.20 2.64
CA VAL A 267 4.03 -17.28 2.83
C VAL A 267 2.84 -17.65 1.94
N ALA A 268 3.06 -18.02 0.69
CA ALA A 268 2.01 -18.50 -0.21
C ALA A 268 1.27 -19.69 0.38
N HIS A 269 2.01 -20.67 0.92
CA HIS A 269 1.45 -21.82 1.62
C HIS A 269 0.59 -21.39 2.83
N LYS A 270 1.12 -20.56 3.72
CA LYS A 270 0.40 -20.05 4.91
C LYS A 270 -0.88 -19.27 4.55
N MET A 271 -0.92 -18.66 3.37
CA MET A 271 -2.04 -17.86 2.89
C MET A 271 -3.00 -18.63 1.97
N ASN A 272 -2.87 -19.96 1.83
CA ASN A 272 -3.65 -20.81 0.92
C ASN A 272 -3.53 -20.38 -0.55
N ARG A 273 -2.34 -20.03 -1.01
CA ARG A 273 -2.02 -19.84 -2.43
C ARG A 273 -1.27 -21.05 -2.94
N ARG A 274 -1.49 -21.40 -4.20
CA ARG A 274 -0.61 -22.35 -4.90
C ARG A 274 0.66 -21.62 -5.29
N TYR A 275 1.79 -22.31 -5.34
CA TYR A 275 3.05 -21.66 -5.67
C TYR A 275 3.96 -22.56 -6.49
N ILE A 276 4.79 -21.92 -7.30
CA ILE A 276 5.95 -22.47 -8.01
C ILE A 276 7.13 -21.60 -7.66
N GLY A 277 8.21 -22.21 -7.19
CA GLY A 277 9.47 -21.52 -6.89
C GLY A 277 10.58 -22.06 -7.78
N ILE A 278 11.42 -21.18 -8.30
CA ILE A 278 12.60 -21.53 -9.09
C ILE A 278 13.80 -20.87 -8.45
N GLU A 279 14.84 -21.66 -8.16
CA GLU A 279 16.13 -21.21 -7.66
C GLU A 279 17.23 -21.96 -8.41
N MET A 280 18.37 -21.27 -8.68
CA MET A 280 19.53 -21.87 -9.36
C MET A 280 20.60 -22.37 -8.39
N GLY A 281 20.51 -22.01 -7.11
CA GLY A 281 21.41 -22.51 -6.07
C GLY A 281 21.14 -23.98 -5.70
N GLU A 282 22.15 -24.65 -5.12
CA GLU A 282 22.04 -26.01 -4.56
C GLU A 282 21.31 -25.99 -3.20
#